data_85990f939916c4b86eba3c9e87f5299c
#
_entry.id   85990f939916c4b86eba3c9e87f5299c
#
_cell.length_a   1.000
_cell.length_b   1.000
_cell.length_c   1.000
_cell.angle_alpha   90.00
_cell.angle_beta   90.00
_cell.angle_gamma   90.00
#
_symmetry.space_group_name_H-M   'P 1'
#
loop_
_entity.id
_entity.type
_entity.pdbx_description
1 polymer ?
#
loop_
_entity_poly.entity_id
_entity_poly.type
_entity_poly.pdbx_seq_one_letter_code
_entity_poly.pdbx_strand_id
1 'polypeptide(L)'
;SKNVPGLWHAGQINGTSGYEEAAAQGLWAALNIACQEKNLPEFKPGRDKSYMAVLVDDLVTLGTEEPYRMFTSRAEHRLLLREDNADCRMTEIGRKIGLVQDSHWKAFCEKMERAEKMRQDLAAWKLPPTQTGASVLATKSREQDLPEGKSLSDLLCRPDITLEKLGQILTTSGPKCAEMAFRLQNAIDECG
;
A
#
# COMPACT_ATOMS: atom_id res chain seq x y z
N SER A 1 -23.02 -15.32 17.01
CA SER A 1 -23.98 -16.39 16.64
C SER A 1 -25.34 -15.77 16.36
N LYS A 2 -26.00 -16.17 15.27
CA LYS A 2 -27.38 -15.70 14.98
C LYS A 2 -28.40 -16.12 16.04
N ASN A 3 -28.17 -17.28 16.65
CA ASN A 3 -29.11 -17.87 17.60
C ASN A 3 -28.87 -17.51 19.07
N VAL A 4 -27.65 -17.04 19.37
CA VAL A 4 -27.27 -16.68 20.75
C VAL A 4 -26.63 -15.30 20.72
N PRO A 5 -27.37 -14.26 21.13
CA PRO A 5 -26.78 -12.89 21.21
C PRO A 5 -25.57 -12.87 22.12
N GLY A 6 -24.54 -12.11 21.75
CA GLY A 6 -23.30 -11.99 22.53
C GLY A 6 -22.32 -13.15 22.36
N LEU A 7 -22.66 -14.23 21.67
CA LEU A 7 -21.75 -15.34 21.38
C LEU A 7 -21.10 -15.17 20.02
N TRP A 8 -19.79 -15.09 20.01
CA TRP A 8 -18.96 -14.95 18.82
C TRP A 8 -18.11 -16.21 18.63
N HIS A 9 -17.86 -16.57 17.37
CA HIS A 9 -17.03 -17.72 17.01
C HIS A 9 -15.85 -17.26 16.17
N ALA A 10 -14.67 -17.85 16.41
CA ALA A 10 -13.47 -17.61 15.63
C ALA A 10 -12.61 -18.88 15.54
N GLY A 11 -11.86 -19.03 14.44
CA GLY A 11 -10.97 -20.15 14.23
C GLY A 11 -11.65 -21.38 13.65
N GLN A 12 -11.20 -22.55 14.05
CA GLN A 12 -11.61 -23.85 13.45
C GLN A 12 -13.12 -24.11 13.48
N ILE A 13 -13.81 -23.60 14.48
CA ILE A 13 -15.26 -23.74 14.59
C ILE A 13 -16.00 -23.07 13.41
N ASN A 14 -15.35 -22.15 12.73
CA ASN A 14 -15.86 -21.49 11.52
C ASN A 14 -15.24 -22.06 10.23
N GLY A 15 -14.68 -23.26 10.26
CA GLY A 15 -14.22 -23.96 9.07
C GLY A 15 -12.84 -23.58 8.58
N THR A 16 -12.00 -22.89 9.37
CA THR A 16 -10.59 -22.62 9.01
C THR A 16 -9.61 -23.59 9.69
N SER A 17 -8.48 -23.86 9.06
CA SER A 17 -7.45 -24.76 9.61
C SER A 17 -6.12 -24.09 9.91
N GLY A 18 -5.86 -22.85 9.44
CA GLY A 18 -4.61 -22.12 9.62
C GLY A 18 -4.61 -21.22 10.84
N TYR A 19 -3.41 -20.98 11.39
CA TYR A 19 -3.23 -20.08 12.53
C TYR A 19 -3.54 -18.62 12.15
N GLU A 20 -3.14 -18.21 10.96
CA GLU A 20 -3.36 -16.87 10.43
C GLU A 20 -4.84 -16.58 10.22
N GLU A 21 -5.57 -17.56 9.66
CA GLU A 21 -7.02 -17.46 9.48
C GLU A 21 -7.75 -17.37 10.83
N ALA A 22 -7.32 -18.17 11.81
CA ALA A 22 -7.89 -18.13 13.15
C ALA A 22 -7.64 -16.80 13.85
N ALA A 23 -6.43 -16.25 13.74
CA ALA A 23 -6.05 -14.94 14.27
C ALA A 23 -6.86 -13.81 13.61
N ALA A 24 -7.01 -13.85 12.28
CA ALA A 24 -7.79 -12.89 11.52
C ALA A 24 -9.28 -12.89 11.95
N GLN A 25 -9.88 -14.06 12.13
CA GLN A 25 -11.25 -14.18 12.62
C GLN A 25 -11.39 -13.67 14.05
N GLY A 26 -10.44 -13.99 14.94
CA GLY A 26 -10.42 -13.50 16.32
C GLY A 26 -10.35 -11.97 16.37
N LEU A 27 -9.46 -11.37 15.58
CA LEU A 27 -9.37 -9.92 15.45
C LEU A 27 -10.65 -9.31 14.89
N TRP A 28 -11.23 -9.88 13.83
CA TRP A 28 -12.47 -9.41 13.24
C TRP A 28 -13.63 -9.42 14.24
N ALA A 29 -13.76 -10.50 15.01
CA ALA A 29 -14.79 -10.61 16.05
C ALA A 29 -14.57 -9.56 17.15
N ALA A 30 -13.33 -9.43 17.65
CA ALA A 30 -13.00 -8.46 18.70
C ALA A 30 -13.25 -7.02 18.27
N LEU A 31 -12.92 -6.66 17.03
CA LEU A 31 -13.18 -5.33 16.48
C LEU A 31 -14.67 -5.03 16.39
N ASN A 32 -15.49 -5.98 15.95
CA ASN A 32 -16.93 -5.79 15.87
C ASN A 32 -17.60 -5.74 17.24
N ILE A 33 -17.12 -6.51 18.21
CA ILE A 33 -17.56 -6.38 19.61
C ILE A 33 -17.25 -4.98 20.13
N ALA A 34 -16.01 -4.49 19.93
CA ALA A 34 -15.61 -3.16 20.38
C ALA A 34 -16.40 -2.04 19.67
N CYS A 35 -16.67 -2.18 18.38
CA CYS A 35 -17.52 -1.24 17.64
C CYS A 35 -18.94 -1.22 18.21
N GLN A 36 -19.53 -2.38 18.50
CA GLN A 36 -20.86 -2.51 19.08
C GLN A 36 -20.93 -1.85 20.47
N GLU A 37 -19.98 -2.13 21.36
CA GLU A 37 -19.90 -1.55 22.70
C GLU A 37 -19.73 -0.03 22.69
N LYS A 38 -19.05 0.49 21.69
CA LYS A 38 -18.81 1.93 21.53
C LYS A 38 -19.82 2.65 20.65
N ASN A 39 -20.86 1.96 20.18
CA ASN A 39 -21.84 2.47 19.22
C ASN A 39 -21.20 3.04 17.94
N LEU A 40 -20.11 2.42 17.49
CA LEU A 40 -19.43 2.73 16.23
C LEU A 40 -20.01 1.89 15.08
N PRO A 41 -19.85 2.31 13.82
CA PRO A 41 -20.19 1.49 12.67
C PRO A 41 -19.46 0.15 12.69
N GLU A 42 -20.12 -0.89 12.16
CA GLU A 42 -19.54 -2.22 12.02
C GLU A 42 -18.20 -2.18 11.26
N PHE A 43 -17.19 -2.91 11.78
CA PHE A 43 -15.93 -3.11 11.08
C PHE A 43 -16.16 -4.13 9.95
N LYS A 44 -16.30 -3.62 8.74
CA LYS A 44 -16.55 -4.42 7.54
C LYS A 44 -15.82 -3.81 6.32
N PRO A 45 -14.48 -3.84 6.30
CA PRO A 45 -13.74 -3.39 5.13
C PRO A 45 -14.07 -4.25 3.91
N GLY A 46 -13.95 -3.65 2.72
CA GLY A 46 -14.15 -4.36 1.46
C GLY A 46 -13.04 -5.36 1.14
N ARG A 47 -13.31 -6.28 0.22
CA ARG A 47 -12.35 -7.29 -0.29
C ARG A 47 -11.12 -6.66 -0.95
N ASP A 48 -11.23 -5.41 -1.41
CA ASP A 48 -10.15 -4.59 -1.95
C ASP A 48 -9.23 -3.97 -0.87
N LYS A 49 -9.62 -4.07 0.40
CA LYS A 49 -8.88 -3.46 1.53
C LYS A 49 -8.00 -4.44 2.29
N SER A 50 -8.44 -5.67 2.49
CA SER A 50 -7.66 -6.63 3.28
C SER A 50 -7.97 -8.10 2.94
N TYR A 51 -6.98 -8.98 3.16
CA TYR A 51 -7.18 -10.43 3.10
C TYR A 51 -8.15 -10.94 4.17
N MET A 52 -8.24 -10.28 5.33
CA MET A 52 -9.25 -10.61 6.33
C MET A 52 -10.66 -10.43 5.80
N ALA A 53 -10.87 -9.38 4.98
CA ALA A 53 -12.18 -9.16 4.36
C ALA A 53 -12.50 -10.23 3.33
N VAL A 54 -11.53 -10.65 2.52
CA VAL A 54 -11.71 -11.77 1.58
C VAL A 54 -12.08 -13.05 2.34
N LEU A 55 -11.33 -13.37 3.39
CA LEU A 55 -11.60 -14.54 4.26
C LEU A 55 -13.04 -14.54 4.80
N VAL A 56 -13.42 -13.45 5.45
CA VAL A 56 -14.75 -13.36 6.09
C VAL A 56 -15.86 -13.39 5.04
N ASP A 57 -15.69 -12.70 3.94
CA ASP A 57 -16.67 -12.68 2.86
C ASP A 57 -16.84 -14.06 2.22
N ASP A 58 -15.75 -14.78 1.93
CA ASP A 58 -15.81 -16.15 1.41
C ASP A 58 -16.55 -17.08 2.38
N LEU A 59 -16.22 -17.05 3.67
CA LEU A 59 -16.86 -17.89 4.67
C LEU A 59 -18.36 -17.61 4.83
N VAL A 60 -18.76 -16.36 4.69
CA VAL A 60 -20.17 -15.93 4.88
C VAL A 60 -21.01 -16.20 3.63
N THR A 61 -20.44 -16.01 2.44
CA THR A 61 -21.17 -16.08 1.17
C THR A 61 -21.10 -17.44 0.52
N LEU A 62 -19.92 -18.06 0.51
CA LEU A 62 -19.69 -19.35 -0.15
C LEU A 62 -19.82 -20.54 0.83
N GLY A 63 -19.54 -20.29 2.12
CA GLY A 63 -19.38 -21.37 3.09
C GLY A 63 -18.12 -22.18 2.83
N THR A 64 -18.04 -23.38 3.41
CA THR A 64 -16.90 -24.28 3.22
C THR A 64 -17.35 -25.74 3.41
N GLU A 65 -17.02 -26.61 2.46
CA GLU A 65 -17.21 -28.05 2.52
C GLU A 65 -15.97 -28.75 3.08
N GLU A 66 -14.80 -28.12 2.95
CA GLU A 66 -13.50 -28.56 3.47
C GLU A 66 -12.82 -27.42 4.24
N PRO A 67 -11.79 -27.70 5.06
CA PRO A 67 -11.11 -26.66 5.83
C PRO A 67 -10.58 -25.52 4.94
N TYR A 68 -11.06 -24.31 5.20
CA TYR A 68 -10.68 -23.11 4.44
C TYR A 68 -9.22 -22.74 4.70
N ARG A 69 -8.49 -22.51 3.63
CA ARG A 69 -7.15 -21.92 3.64
C ARG A 69 -7.13 -20.66 2.77
N MET A 70 -6.50 -19.61 3.29
CA MET A 70 -6.32 -18.37 2.57
C MET A 70 -5.17 -18.47 1.59
N PHE A 71 -5.48 -18.49 0.30
CA PHE A 71 -4.52 -18.40 -0.78
C PHE A 71 -4.67 -17.07 -1.51
N THR A 72 -3.57 -16.52 -2.00
CA THR A 72 -3.60 -15.28 -2.80
C THR A 72 -4.48 -15.40 -4.05
N SER A 73 -4.65 -16.61 -4.57
CA SER A 73 -5.54 -16.90 -5.71
C SER A 73 -7.02 -16.64 -5.42
N ARG A 74 -7.43 -16.60 -4.13
CA ARG A 74 -8.80 -16.30 -3.71
C ARG A 74 -9.11 -14.80 -3.73
N ALA A 75 -8.08 -13.96 -3.77
CA ALA A 75 -8.23 -12.50 -3.76
C ALA A 75 -8.16 -11.95 -5.18
N GLU A 76 -9.25 -11.43 -5.68
CA GLU A 76 -9.34 -10.76 -6.99
C GLU A 76 -8.46 -9.52 -7.04
N HIS A 77 -8.29 -8.83 -5.91
CA HIS A 77 -7.45 -7.63 -5.78
C HIS A 77 -6.01 -7.93 -5.28
N ARG A 78 -5.49 -9.16 -5.49
CA ARG A 78 -4.20 -9.58 -4.94
C ARG A 78 -3.00 -8.70 -5.32
N LEU A 79 -3.05 -8.04 -6.48
CA LEU A 79 -2.00 -7.10 -6.91
C LEU A 79 -2.03 -5.78 -6.12
N LEU A 80 -3.19 -5.43 -5.54
CA LEU A 80 -3.39 -4.27 -4.68
C LEU A 80 -3.13 -4.60 -3.21
N LEU A 81 -3.48 -5.82 -2.78
CA LEU A 81 -3.38 -6.27 -1.39
C LEU A 81 -1.94 -6.71 -1.05
N ARG A 82 -1.02 -5.77 -1.06
CA ARG A 82 0.39 -6.00 -0.77
C ARG A 82 0.72 -5.58 0.66
N GLU A 83 1.80 -6.14 1.21
CA GLU A 83 2.29 -5.82 2.54
C GLU A 83 2.78 -4.38 2.62
N ASP A 84 3.55 -3.94 1.62
CA ASP A 84 4.18 -2.63 1.56
C ASP A 84 3.21 -1.43 1.52
N ASN A 85 1.95 -1.65 1.16
CA ASN A 85 0.92 -0.60 1.11
C ASN A 85 -0.24 -0.84 2.09
N ALA A 86 -0.10 -1.75 3.04
CA ALA A 86 -1.16 -2.10 3.98
C ALA A 86 -1.57 -0.92 4.87
N ASP A 87 -0.61 -0.09 5.26
CA ASP A 87 -0.84 1.11 6.03
C ASP A 87 -1.75 2.11 5.29
N CYS A 88 -1.53 2.32 3.99
CA CYS A 88 -2.36 3.20 3.15
C CYS A 88 -3.83 2.74 3.07
N ARG A 89 -4.08 1.43 3.16
CA ARG A 89 -5.43 0.86 3.07
C ARG A 89 -6.15 0.77 4.41
N MET A 90 -5.41 0.54 5.50
CA MET A 90 -6.01 0.11 6.77
C MET A 90 -5.83 1.12 7.91
N THR A 91 -4.83 2.01 7.90
CA THR A 91 -4.54 2.91 9.04
C THR A 91 -5.70 3.86 9.34
N GLU A 92 -6.33 4.44 8.32
CA GLU A 92 -7.51 5.30 8.53
C GLU A 92 -8.70 4.53 9.11
N ILE A 93 -8.91 3.30 8.67
CA ILE A 93 -9.97 2.43 9.21
C ILE A 93 -9.67 2.12 10.67
N GLY A 94 -8.43 1.73 10.98
CA GLY A 94 -7.97 1.49 12.34
C GLY A 94 -8.10 2.71 13.25
N ARG A 95 -7.82 3.92 12.72
CA ARG A 95 -7.99 5.17 13.45
C ARG A 95 -9.45 5.44 13.81
N LYS A 96 -10.37 5.26 12.87
CA LYS A 96 -11.81 5.48 13.08
C LYS A 96 -12.40 4.60 14.18
N ILE A 97 -11.90 3.37 14.32
CA ILE A 97 -12.35 2.42 15.36
C ILE A 97 -11.52 2.48 16.65
N GLY A 98 -10.51 3.38 16.71
CA GLY A 98 -9.73 3.63 17.92
C GLY A 98 -8.57 2.67 18.17
N LEU A 99 -8.11 1.92 17.16
CA LEU A 99 -6.93 1.05 17.25
C LEU A 99 -5.61 1.79 17.10
N VAL A 100 -5.59 2.84 16.27
CA VAL A 100 -4.37 3.59 15.95
C VAL A 100 -4.22 4.73 16.94
N GLN A 101 -3.12 4.72 17.72
CA GLN A 101 -2.78 5.75 18.69
C GLN A 101 -2.37 7.06 17.99
N ASP A 102 -2.40 8.19 18.72
CA ASP A 102 -2.11 9.52 18.17
C ASP A 102 -0.71 9.63 17.58
N SER A 103 0.29 9.01 18.21
CA SER A 103 1.67 9.01 17.72
C SER A 103 1.80 8.31 16.35
N HIS A 104 1.19 7.14 16.22
CA HIS A 104 1.20 6.37 14.96
C HIS A 104 0.38 7.07 13.87
N TRP A 105 -0.77 7.67 14.25
CA TRP A 105 -1.57 8.45 13.33
C TRP A 105 -0.82 9.66 12.77
N LYS A 106 -0.11 10.40 13.64
CA LYS A 106 0.71 11.53 13.24
C LYS A 106 1.81 11.11 12.26
N ALA A 107 2.56 10.05 12.60
CA ALA A 107 3.60 9.52 11.72
C ALA A 107 3.05 9.08 10.34
N PHE A 108 1.88 8.45 10.32
CA PHE A 108 1.19 8.07 9.08
C PHE A 108 0.81 9.30 8.24
N CYS A 109 0.20 10.33 8.84
CA CYS A 109 -0.15 11.55 8.13
C CYS A 109 1.09 12.24 7.54
N GLU A 110 2.17 12.37 8.31
CA GLU A 110 3.43 12.94 7.83
C GLU A 110 4.02 12.13 6.66
N LYS A 111 3.96 10.79 6.72
CA LYS A 111 4.37 9.92 5.61
C LYS A 111 3.54 10.20 4.35
N MET A 112 2.22 10.26 4.48
CA MET A 112 1.32 10.48 3.35
C MET A 112 1.50 11.87 2.73
N GLU A 113 1.69 12.91 3.55
CA GLU A 113 1.97 14.26 3.07
C GLU A 113 3.29 14.33 2.29
N ARG A 114 4.36 13.69 2.80
CA ARG A 114 5.65 13.62 2.10
C ARG A 114 5.54 12.89 0.76
N ALA A 115 4.84 11.75 0.75
CA ALA A 115 4.64 10.97 -0.47
C ALA A 115 3.86 11.77 -1.53
N GLU A 116 2.79 12.45 -1.12
CA GLU A 116 2.00 13.28 -2.03
C GLU A 116 2.79 14.48 -2.56
N LYS A 117 3.55 15.14 -1.70
CA LYS A 117 4.43 16.24 -2.13
C LYS A 117 5.48 15.77 -3.13
N MET A 118 6.11 14.61 -2.87
CA MET A 118 7.08 14.04 -3.80
C MET A 118 6.43 13.68 -5.14
N ARG A 119 5.23 13.13 -5.12
CA ARG A 119 4.46 12.82 -6.34
C ARG A 119 4.19 14.09 -7.17
N GLN A 120 3.81 15.20 -6.51
CA GLN A 120 3.58 16.49 -7.16
C GLN A 120 4.88 17.07 -7.72
N ASP A 121 5.96 17.03 -6.95
CA ASP A 121 7.28 17.48 -7.39
C ASP A 121 7.75 16.70 -8.63
N LEU A 122 7.61 15.38 -8.65
CA LEU A 122 7.97 14.54 -9.80
C LEU A 122 7.09 14.81 -11.04
N ALA A 123 5.83 15.13 -10.84
CA ALA A 123 4.92 15.47 -11.95
C ALA A 123 5.22 16.86 -12.53
N ALA A 124 5.58 17.81 -11.68
CA ALA A 124 5.88 19.18 -12.09
C ALA A 124 7.25 19.33 -12.75
N TRP A 125 8.23 18.52 -12.35
CA TRP A 125 9.60 18.61 -12.86
C TRP A 125 9.75 17.97 -14.24
N LYS A 126 10.36 18.75 -15.15
CA LYS A 126 10.73 18.29 -16.49
C LYS A 126 12.25 18.22 -16.61
N LEU A 127 12.76 17.11 -17.11
CA LEU A 127 14.18 16.96 -17.36
C LEU A 127 14.60 17.94 -18.47
N PRO A 128 15.63 18.79 -18.23
CA PRO A 128 16.15 19.65 -19.28
C PRO A 128 16.77 18.78 -20.40
N PRO A 129 16.71 19.21 -21.65
CA PRO A 129 17.35 18.52 -22.77
C PRO A 129 18.87 18.63 -22.64
N THR A 130 19.47 17.69 -21.91
CA THR A 130 20.93 17.60 -21.78
C THR A 130 21.41 16.28 -22.37
N GLN A 131 22.47 16.32 -23.16
CA GLN A 131 23.12 15.13 -23.74
C GLN A 131 23.57 14.12 -22.68
N THR A 132 23.75 14.58 -21.42
CA THR A 132 24.26 13.77 -20.31
C THR A 132 23.20 12.80 -19.80
N GLY A 133 21.94 13.22 -19.70
CA GLY A 133 20.85 12.34 -19.27
C GLY A 133 20.57 11.20 -20.27
N ALA A 134 20.68 11.48 -21.56
CA ALA A 134 20.55 10.49 -22.62
C ALA A 134 21.66 9.41 -22.57
N SER A 135 22.90 9.78 -22.23
CA SER A 135 24.02 8.83 -22.17
C SER A 135 23.95 7.85 -21.01
N VAL A 136 23.39 8.25 -19.87
CA VAL A 136 23.23 7.37 -18.70
C VAL A 136 22.10 6.35 -18.92
N LEU A 137 21.08 6.71 -19.68
CA LEU A 137 19.98 5.80 -20.05
C LEU A 137 20.32 4.88 -21.21
N ALA A 138 21.20 5.29 -22.12
CA ALA A 138 21.59 4.52 -23.30
C ALA A 138 22.44 3.28 -23.00
N THR A 139 22.90 3.10 -21.77
CA THR A 139 23.86 2.01 -21.44
C THR A 139 23.25 0.62 -21.44
N LYS A 140 21.92 0.43 -21.53
CA LYS A 140 21.28 -0.91 -21.56
C LYS A 140 19.98 -1.08 -22.34
N SER A 141 19.43 -0.09 -23.03
CA SER A 141 18.21 -0.27 -23.79
C SER A 141 18.32 0.36 -25.17
N ARG A 142 17.79 -0.37 -26.18
CA ARG A 142 17.70 0.08 -27.57
C ARG A 142 17.24 1.53 -27.64
N GLU A 143 18.08 2.34 -28.27
CA GLU A 143 17.86 3.68 -28.79
C GLU A 143 16.38 4.12 -28.79
N GLN A 144 15.99 4.88 -27.76
CA GLN A 144 14.87 5.80 -27.87
C GLN A 144 15.27 7.04 -27.10
N ASP A 145 15.48 8.12 -27.87
CA ASP A 145 15.66 9.47 -27.35
C ASP A 145 14.64 9.74 -26.25
N LEU A 146 15.10 10.28 -25.13
CA LEU A 146 14.19 10.81 -24.12
C LEU A 146 13.36 11.89 -24.80
N PRO A 147 12.04 11.72 -24.93
CA PRO A 147 11.24 12.74 -25.55
C PRO A 147 11.31 14.00 -24.71
N GLU A 148 11.73 15.10 -25.34
CA GLU A 148 11.83 16.42 -24.71
C GLU A 148 10.53 16.80 -24.00
N GLY A 149 10.66 17.31 -22.79
CA GLY A 149 9.53 17.85 -22.03
C GLY A 149 8.67 16.87 -21.24
N LYS A 150 9.05 15.58 -21.12
CA LYS A 150 8.40 14.65 -20.20
C LYS A 150 8.74 14.97 -18.75
N SER A 151 7.75 14.73 -17.87
CA SER A 151 7.94 14.86 -16.43
C SER A 151 8.78 13.70 -15.87
N LEU A 152 9.37 13.89 -14.68
CA LEU A 152 10.06 12.79 -13.98
C LEU A 152 9.11 11.65 -13.65
N SER A 153 7.84 11.95 -13.41
CA SER A 153 6.78 10.95 -13.23
C SER A 153 6.60 10.06 -14.46
N ASP A 154 6.61 10.65 -15.68
CA ASP A 154 6.51 9.88 -16.91
C ASP A 154 7.73 8.96 -17.14
N LEU A 155 8.89 9.39 -16.67
CA LEU A 155 10.12 8.58 -16.75
C LEU A 155 10.04 7.37 -15.82
N LEU A 156 9.50 7.53 -14.61
CA LEU A 156 9.31 6.44 -13.65
C LEU A 156 8.29 5.38 -14.11
N CYS A 157 7.43 5.70 -15.08
CA CYS A 157 6.55 4.70 -15.68
C CYS A 157 7.30 3.70 -16.57
N ARG A 158 8.57 3.93 -16.87
CA ARG A 158 9.39 3.03 -17.68
C ARG A 158 9.98 1.92 -16.79
N PRO A 159 9.89 0.64 -17.21
CA PRO A 159 10.31 -0.49 -16.38
C PRO A 159 11.82 -0.54 -16.11
N ASP A 160 12.63 0.20 -16.89
CA ASP A 160 14.08 0.27 -16.79
C ASP A 160 14.57 1.42 -15.90
N ILE A 161 13.68 2.31 -15.42
CA ILE A 161 14.02 3.47 -14.58
C ILE A 161 13.49 3.25 -13.15
N THR A 162 14.43 3.13 -12.21
CA THR A 162 14.15 3.13 -10.78
C THR A 162 14.36 4.53 -10.19
N LEU A 163 13.91 4.74 -8.95
CA LEU A 163 14.13 6.01 -8.23
C LEU A 163 15.63 6.32 -8.06
N GLU A 164 16.45 5.30 -7.78
CA GLU A 164 17.91 5.46 -7.63
C GLU A 164 18.55 5.89 -8.96
N LYS A 165 18.15 5.25 -10.07
CA LYS A 165 18.64 5.66 -11.41
C LYS A 165 18.19 7.07 -11.76
N LEU A 166 16.97 7.44 -11.41
CA LEU A 166 16.50 8.81 -11.60
C LEU A 166 17.30 9.81 -10.80
N GLY A 167 17.66 9.50 -9.55
CA GLY A 167 18.55 10.29 -8.71
C GLY A 167 19.93 10.49 -9.35
N GLN A 168 20.52 9.43 -9.91
CA GLN A 168 21.81 9.50 -10.62
C GLN A 168 21.73 10.40 -11.86
N ILE A 169 20.67 10.27 -12.65
CA ILE A 169 20.44 11.12 -13.83
C ILE A 169 20.32 12.59 -13.41
N LEU A 170 19.57 12.89 -12.37
CA LEU A 170 19.40 14.25 -11.88
C LEU A 170 20.73 14.85 -11.38
N THR A 171 21.52 14.07 -10.66
CA THR A 171 22.83 14.54 -10.15
C THR A 171 23.77 14.92 -11.27
N THR A 172 23.74 14.22 -12.40
CA THR A 172 24.60 14.49 -13.57
C THR A 172 24.07 15.58 -14.50
N SER A 173 22.82 16.00 -14.34
CA SER A 173 22.12 16.91 -15.26
C SER A 173 22.22 18.40 -14.91
N GLY A 174 22.99 18.78 -13.88
CA GLY A 174 23.28 20.17 -13.51
C GLY A 174 22.76 20.59 -12.12
N PRO A 175 23.13 21.80 -11.64
CA PRO A 175 22.92 22.18 -10.23
C PRO A 175 21.45 22.29 -9.80
N LYS A 176 20.54 22.70 -10.68
CA LYS A 176 19.10 22.71 -10.36
C LYS A 176 18.53 21.29 -10.23
N CYS A 177 19.05 20.35 -11.00
CA CYS A 177 18.66 18.95 -10.92
C CYS A 177 19.25 18.26 -9.68
N ALA A 178 20.42 18.70 -9.21
CA ALA A 178 21.05 18.18 -7.99
C ALA A 178 20.23 18.45 -6.73
N GLU A 179 19.53 19.58 -6.64
CA GLU A 179 18.60 19.85 -5.54
C GLU A 179 17.43 18.84 -5.52
N MET A 180 16.86 18.56 -6.70
CA MET A 180 15.81 17.55 -6.81
C MET A 180 16.33 16.14 -6.55
N ALA A 181 17.55 15.81 -6.97
CA ALA A 181 18.21 14.55 -6.64
C ALA A 181 18.37 14.36 -5.13
N PHE A 182 18.80 15.40 -4.41
CA PHE A 182 18.92 15.39 -2.96
C PHE A 182 17.57 15.17 -2.26
N ARG A 183 16.50 15.85 -2.70
CA ARG A 183 15.16 15.67 -2.19
C ARG A 183 14.65 14.24 -2.42
N LEU A 184 14.94 13.68 -3.59
CA LEU A 184 14.56 12.31 -3.94
C LEU A 184 15.31 11.30 -3.07
N GLN A 185 16.61 11.49 -2.85
CA GLN A 185 17.41 10.62 -1.99
C GLN A 185 16.90 10.64 -0.54
N ASN A 186 16.65 11.82 0.01
CA ASN A 186 16.09 11.93 1.37
C ASN A 186 14.73 11.20 1.49
N ALA A 187 13.88 11.30 0.46
CA ALA A 187 12.60 10.60 0.47
C ALA A 187 12.76 9.07 0.40
N ILE A 188 13.77 8.57 -0.33
CA ILE A 188 14.12 7.13 -0.38
C ILE A 188 14.61 6.67 1.00
N ASP A 189 15.54 7.39 1.61
CA ASP A 189 16.17 7.04 2.89
C ASP A 189 15.17 7.07 4.06
N GLU A 190 14.14 7.92 3.99
CA GLU A 190 13.07 8.01 5.01
C GLU A 190 11.96 6.95 4.83
N CYS A 191 11.88 6.30 3.67
CA CYS A 191 10.87 5.30 3.35
C CYS A 191 11.39 3.85 3.50
N GLY A 192 12.71 3.65 3.64
CA GLY A 192 13.35 2.35 3.89
C GLY A 192 13.31 2.00 5.36
#